data_59cf7b51dc3eed9a2b7567ca3c6a1e51
#
_entry.id   59cf7b51dc3eed9a2b7567ca3c6a1e51
#
_cell.length_a   1.000
_cell.length_b   1.000
_cell.length_c   1.000
_cell.angle_alpha   90.00
_cell.angle_beta   90.00
_cell.angle_gamma   90.00
#
_symmetry.space_group_name_H-M   'P 1'
#
loop_
_entity.id
_entity.type
_entity.pdbx_description
1 polymer ?
#
loop_
_entity_poly.entity_id
_entity_poly.type
_entity_poly.pdbx_seq_one_letter_code
_entity_poly.pdbx_strand_id
1 'polypeptide(L)'
;DRFKTAELFGKLANIGDDIGDEFIANASVFRKLVTGERVNVERKGQDPFEFNNYSKFLFSANVIPRMKDKTGAVQRRLVIVPFDAKFTPNDADFRPFIKDELCEQSSMEYLIQLGLNALKRVLTNAAFTTSSRVQGQLDEYEQNNNPIIGFIQEIGLDGIINEATDTVYRRYKEYCISNNFQALSKIEFSRQICKRCGLTSGAKYIKGRKTRIFVEEGDL
;
A
#
# COMPACT_ATOMS: atom_id res chain seq x y z
N ASP A 1 0.69 15.46 11.42
CA ASP A 1 0.74 16.82 11.97
C ASP A 1 -0.49 17.60 11.53
N ARG A 2 -1.34 18.03 12.48
CA ARG A 2 -2.61 18.74 12.21
C ARG A 2 -2.42 20.08 11.52
N PHE A 3 -1.35 20.78 11.81
CA PHE A 3 -1.03 22.07 11.19
C PHE A 3 -0.68 21.92 9.70
N LYS A 4 0.18 20.95 9.37
CA LYS A 4 0.53 20.69 7.96
C LYS A 4 -0.67 20.22 7.13
N THR A 5 -1.59 19.46 7.73
CA THR A 5 -2.80 19.00 7.04
C THR A 5 -3.72 20.18 6.68
N ALA A 6 -3.74 21.26 7.47
CA ALA A 6 -4.53 22.47 7.18
C ALA A 6 -4.11 23.18 5.88
N GLU A 7 -2.87 22.99 5.44
CA GLU A 7 -2.38 23.57 4.18
C GLU A 7 -3.05 22.96 2.93
N LEU A 8 -3.68 21.81 3.06
CA LEU A 8 -4.43 21.18 1.96
C LEU A 8 -5.77 21.87 1.67
N PHE A 9 -6.24 22.70 2.60
CA PHE A 9 -7.51 23.41 2.41
C PHE A 9 -7.44 24.34 1.20
N GLY A 10 -8.36 24.15 0.25
CA GLY A 10 -8.43 24.93 -0.98
C GLY A 10 -7.40 24.56 -2.06
N LYS A 11 -6.62 23.47 -1.88
CA LYS A 11 -5.63 23.02 -2.86
C LYS A 11 -6.22 21.97 -3.80
N LEU A 12 -5.86 22.05 -5.09
CA LEU A 12 -6.25 21.05 -6.10
C LEU A 12 -5.33 19.84 -6.09
N ALA A 13 -4.07 20.04 -5.78
CA ALA A 13 -3.07 18.97 -5.74
C ALA A 13 -2.10 19.16 -4.57
N ASN A 14 -1.60 18.07 -4.04
CA ASN A 14 -0.45 17.99 -3.16
C ASN A 14 0.62 17.17 -3.87
N ILE A 15 1.66 17.85 -4.32
CA ILE A 15 2.77 17.27 -5.06
C ILE A 15 3.99 17.31 -4.15
N GLY A 16 4.56 16.14 -3.87
CA GLY A 16 5.77 16.00 -3.06
C GLY A 16 6.83 15.25 -3.85
N ASP A 17 8.05 15.71 -3.76
CA ASP A 17 9.20 15.09 -4.36
C ASP A 17 10.05 14.42 -3.30
N ASP A 18 10.64 13.26 -3.63
CA ASP A 18 11.56 12.49 -2.78
C ASP A 18 11.06 12.29 -1.33
N ILE A 19 9.85 11.73 -1.20
CA ILE A 19 9.33 11.41 0.14
C ILE A 19 10.17 10.31 0.79
N GLY A 20 10.45 10.48 2.10
CA GLY A 20 11.21 9.50 2.87
C GLY A 20 10.52 8.15 3.01
N ASP A 21 11.30 7.14 3.33
CA ASP A 21 10.87 5.74 3.52
C ASP A 21 10.39 5.41 4.95
N GLU A 22 10.19 6.42 5.80
CA GLU A 22 9.77 6.24 7.18
C GLU A 22 8.44 5.48 7.29
N PHE A 23 8.41 4.51 8.21
CA PHE A 23 7.21 3.73 8.47
C PHE A 23 6.05 4.59 9.00
N ILE A 24 4.90 4.55 8.34
CA ILE A 24 3.69 5.26 8.72
C ILE A 24 2.83 4.35 9.61
N ALA A 25 2.95 4.51 10.92
CA ALA A 25 2.21 3.69 11.90
C ALA A 25 0.69 3.91 11.85
N ASN A 26 0.23 5.09 11.45
CA ASN A 26 -1.18 5.43 11.38
C ASN A 26 -1.56 6.06 10.04
N ALA A 27 -2.08 5.25 9.15
CA ALA A 27 -2.56 5.67 7.84
C ALA A 27 -4.02 6.21 7.85
N SER A 28 -4.63 6.44 9.03
CA SER A 28 -6.05 6.86 9.11
C SER A 28 -6.28 8.24 8.50
N VAL A 29 -5.39 9.19 8.79
CA VAL A 29 -5.48 10.55 8.23
C VAL A 29 -5.29 10.51 6.72
N PHE A 30 -4.28 9.76 6.23
CA PHE A 30 -4.08 9.56 4.79
C PHE A 30 -5.34 9.02 4.12
N ARG A 31 -5.95 7.97 4.68
CA ARG A 31 -7.19 7.38 4.12
C ARG A 31 -8.32 8.39 4.04
N LYS A 32 -8.57 9.15 5.12
CA LYS A 32 -9.61 10.19 5.16
C LYS A 32 -9.36 11.27 4.10
N LEU A 33 -8.12 11.72 3.97
CA LEU A 33 -7.75 12.73 2.98
C LEU A 33 -7.97 12.25 1.56
N VAL A 34 -7.57 11.01 1.24
CA VAL A 34 -7.71 10.45 -0.12
C VAL A 34 -9.16 10.15 -0.48
N THR A 35 -10.00 9.78 0.50
CA THR A 35 -11.43 9.52 0.26
C THR A 35 -12.32 10.75 0.33
N GLY A 36 -11.76 11.91 0.68
CA GLY A 36 -12.54 13.14 0.83
C GLY A 36 -13.44 13.15 2.07
N GLU A 37 -13.15 12.29 3.05
CA GLU A 37 -13.84 12.33 4.34
C GLU A 37 -13.50 13.61 5.09
N ARG A 38 -14.41 14.03 5.96
CA ARG A 38 -14.21 15.20 6.81
C ARG A 38 -13.03 15.02 7.76
N VAL A 39 -12.14 15.99 7.78
CA VAL A 39 -10.99 16.04 8.68
C VAL A 39 -11.02 17.31 9.51
N ASN A 40 -10.70 17.17 10.80
CA ASN A 40 -10.52 18.31 11.70
C ASN A 40 -9.03 18.70 11.71
N VAL A 41 -8.75 19.94 11.47
CA VAL A 41 -7.41 20.52 11.37
C VAL A 41 -7.35 21.86 12.07
N GLU A 42 -6.15 22.33 12.34
CA GLU A 42 -5.94 23.64 12.96
C GLU A 42 -4.80 24.38 12.29
N ARG A 43 -4.87 25.70 12.28
CA ARG A 43 -3.76 26.60 11.97
C ARG A 43 -3.16 27.14 13.24
N LYS A 44 -1.86 27.38 13.24
CA LYS A 44 -1.20 27.91 14.44
C LYS A 44 -1.83 29.23 14.87
N GLY A 45 -2.35 29.26 16.10
CA GLY A 45 -2.98 30.47 16.68
C GLY A 45 -4.39 30.77 16.15
N GLN A 46 -5.07 29.83 15.51
CA GLN A 46 -6.45 29.97 15.04
C GLN A 46 -7.31 28.79 15.58
N ASP A 47 -8.61 29.00 15.61
CA ASP A 47 -9.55 27.95 15.99
C ASP A 47 -9.50 26.78 14.99
N PRO A 48 -9.69 25.52 15.48
CA PRO A 48 -9.82 24.36 14.63
C PRO A 48 -11.00 24.51 13.67
N PHE A 49 -10.82 23.98 12.44
CA PHE A 49 -11.89 23.92 11.46
C PHE A 49 -11.94 22.56 10.78
N GLU A 50 -13.07 22.27 10.14
CA GLU A 50 -13.27 21.03 9.42
C GLU A 50 -13.44 21.29 7.94
N PHE A 51 -12.88 20.37 7.12
CA PHE A 51 -13.10 20.40 5.68
C PHE A 51 -13.08 18.99 5.07
N ASN A 52 -13.63 18.88 3.87
CA ASN A 52 -13.53 17.70 3.04
C ASN A 52 -12.41 17.93 2.01
N ASN A 53 -11.38 17.08 2.04
CA ASN A 53 -10.27 17.20 1.11
C ASN A 53 -10.70 16.74 -0.29
N TYR A 54 -10.35 17.52 -1.31
CA TYR A 54 -10.52 17.16 -2.72
C TYR A 54 -9.20 17.18 -3.50
N SER A 55 -8.11 17.56 -2.85
CA SER A 55 -6.79 17.60 -3.50
C SER A 55 -6.34 16.20 -3.91
N LYS A 56 -5.67 16.10 -5.04
CA LYS A 56 -5.04 14.87 -5.51
C LYS A 56 -3.60 14.81 -5.00
N PHE A 57 -3.17 13.60 -4.62
CA PHE A 57 -1.83 13.38 -4.09
C PHE A 57 -0.96 12.75 -5.17
N LEU A 58 0.19 13.36 -5.43
CA LEU A 58 1.20 12.86 -6.34
C LEU A 58 2.56 12.96 -5.65
N PHE A 59 3.22 11.83 -5.47
CA PHE A 59 4.51 11.78 -4.79
C PHE A 59 5.51 10.98 -5.61
N SER A 60 6.77 11.41 -5.60
CA SER A 60 7.89 10.58 -6.01
C SER A 60 8.63 10.04 -4.79
N ALA A 61 9.18 8.83 -4.91
CA ALA A 61 9.94 8.17 -3.86
C ALA A 61 10.89 7.15 -4.46
N ASN A 62 12.08 7.02 -3.88
CA ASN A 62 13.00 5.92 -4.20
C ASN A 62 12.51 4.61 -3.57
N VAL A 63 11.95 4.69 -2.38
CA VAL A 63 11.32 3.58 -1.66
C VAL A 63 9.96 4.05 -1.15
N ILE A 64 8.92 3.29 -1.45
CA ILE A 64 7.57 3.63 -0.98
C ILE A 64 7.49 3.33 0.53
N PRO A 65 7.10 4.31 1.37
CA PRO A 65 7.03 4.10 2.80
C PRO A 65 6.02 3.01 3.16
N ARG A 66 6.43 2.12 4.05
CA ARG A 66 5.53 1.10 4.59
C ARG A 66 4.48 1.74 5.49
N MET A 67 3.23 1.33 5.33
CA MET A 67 2.11 1.83 6.12
C MET A 67 1.42 0.70 6.86
N LYS A 68 1.05 0.92 8.12
CA LYS A 68 0.27 -0.07 8.88
C LYS A 68 -1.12 -0.23 8.27
N ASP A 69 -1.28 -1.23 7.43
CA ASP A 69 -2.55 -1.57 6.80
C ASP A 69 -2.89 -3.05 7.00
N LYS A 70 -3.90 -3.31 7.81
CA LYS A 70 -4.37 -4.67 8.10
C LYS A 70 -5.44 -5.17 7.13
N THR A 71 -6.00 -4.31 6.31
CA THR A 71 -7.22 -4.58 5.55
C THR A 71 -7.07 -4.37 4.04
N GLY A 72 -5.89 -3.98 3.56
CA GLY A 72 -5.67 -3.56 2.18
C GLY A 72 -6.35 -2.22 1.84
N ALA A 73 -6.73 -1.45 2.88
CA ALA A 73 -7.44 -0.19 2.69
C ALA A 73 -6.54 0.91 2.10
N VAL A 74 -5.25 0.88 2.39
CA VAL A 74 -4.26 1.78 1.80
C VAL A 74 -3.98 1.37 0.35
N GLN A 75 -3.67 0.09 0.11
CA GLN A 75 -3.34 -0.45 -1.20
C GLN A 75 -4.38 -0.07 -2.26
N ARG A 76 -5.67 -0.21 -1.95
CA ARG A 76 -6.78 0.14 -2.87
C ARG A 76 -6.84 1.63 -3.26
N ARG A 77 -6.05 2.48 -2.62
CA ARG A 77 -5.99 3.93 -2.83
C ARG A 77 -4.68 4.38 -3.45
N LEU A 78 -3.78 3.44 -3.73
CA LEU A 78 -2.50 3.71 -4.35
C LEU A 78 -2.53 3.36 -5.83
N VAL A 79 -1.87 4.18 -6.61
CA VAL A 79 -1.46 3.87 -7.98
C VAL A 79 0.05 4.04 -8.01
N ILE A 80 0.78 2.95 -8.21
CA ILE A 80 2.24 2.95 -8.23
C ILE A 80 2.69 2.87 -9.68
N VAL A 81 3.40 3.89 -10.12
CA VAL A 81 3.96 3.95 -11.49
C VAL A 81 5.47 3.80 -11.39
N PRO A 82 6.04 2.65 -11.80
CA PRO A 82 7.48 2.43 -11.74
C PRO A 82 8.22 3.18 -12.85
N PHE A 83 9.35 3.80 -12.48
CA PHE A 83 10.31 4.44 -13.37
C PHE A 83 11.66 3.73 -13.23
N ASP A 84 11.85 2.64 -13.99
CA ASP A 84 13.03 1.77 -13.87
C ASP A 84 14.14 2.14 -14.84
N ALA A 85 13.87 2.99 -15.83
CA ALA A 85 14.87 3.42 -16.79
C ALA A 85 15.96 4.28 -16.11
N LYS A 86 17.20 3.91 -16.35
CA LYS A 86 18.38 4.67 -15.92
C LYS A 86 19.08 5.20 -17.17
N PHE A 87 19.39 6.48 -17.16
CA PHE A 87 20.10 7.11 -18.25
C PHE A 87 21.46 7.58 -17.77
N THR A 88 22.50 7.21 -18.47
CA THR A 88 23.87 7.64 -18.21
C THR A 88 24.41 8.46 -19.39
N PRO A 89 25.44 9.30 -19.20
CA PRO A 89 26.03 10.07 -20.29
C PRO A 89 26.50 9.24 -21.50
N ASN A 90 26.68 7.94 -21.35
CA ASN A 90 27.10 7.03 -22.42
C ASN A 90 25.92 6.44 -23.21
N ASP A 91 24.70 6.64 -22.78
CA ASP A 91 23.51 6.11 -23.46
C ASP A 91 23.14 7.02 -24.63
N ALA A 92 22.75 6.39 -25.76
CA ALA A 92 22.35 7.13 -26.97
C ALA A 92 21.14 8.06 -26.73
N ASP A 93 20.29 7.69 -25.78
CA ASP A 93 19.06 8.44 -25.41
C ASP A 93 19.30 9.46 -24.30
N PHE A 94 20.54 9.62 -23.81
CA PHE A 94 20.84 10.57 -22.75
C PHE A 94 20.66 12.01 -23.22
N ARG A 95 19.80 12.75 -22.52
CA ARG A 95 19.48 14.15 -22.79
C ARG A 95 19.73 14.99 -21.54
N PRO A 96 20.88 15.64 -21.41
CA PRO A 96 21.28 16.34 -20.19
C PRO A 96 20.34 17.50 -19.81
N PHE A 97 19.67 18.11 -20.80
CA PHE A 97 18.78 19.25 -20.64
C PHE A 97 17.30 18.87 -20.81
N ILE A 98 16.93 17.61 -20.64
CA ILE A 98 15.56 17.14 -20.83
C ILE A 98 14.52 17.91 -20.00
N LYS A 99 14.90 18.39 -18.83
CA LYS A 99 13.99 19.21 -17.98
C LYS A 99 13.62 20.52 -18.65
N ASP A 100 14.58 21.19 -19.26
CA ASP A 100 14.35 22.46 -19.95
C ASP A 100 13.46 22.26 -21.17
N GLU A 101 13.71 21.22 -21.95
CA GLU A 101 12.89 20.85 -23.10
C GLU A 101 11.44 20.48 -22.71
N LEU A 102 11.24 19.78 -21.59
CA LEU A 102 9.91 19.43 -21.07
C LEU A 102 9.16 20.67 -20.53
N CYS A 103 9.87 21.73 -20.14
CA CYS A 103 9.29 22.99 -19.69
C CYS A 103 8.97 23.95 -20.84
N GLU A 104 9.33 23.65 -22.07
CA GLU A 104 8.93 24.45 -23.22
C GLU A 104 7.40 24.48 -23.40
N GLN A 105 6.89 25.59 -23.91
CA GLN A 105 5.43 25.78 -24.07
C GLN A 105 4.78 24.66 -24.88
N SER A 106 5.40 24.23 -25.97
CA SER A 106 4.89 23.16 -26.82
C SER A 106 4.77 21.81 -26.09
N SER A 107 5.76 21.49 -25.26
CA SER A 107 5.77 20.28 -24.43
C SER A 107 4.67 20.32 -23.36
N MET A 108 4.48 21.48 -22.74
CA MET A 108 3.43 21.69 -21.75
C MET A 108 2.04 21.61 -22.36
N GLU A 109 1.81 22.21 -23.54
CA GLU A 109 0.55 22.10 -24.27
C GLU A 109 0.22 20.65 -24.67
N TYR A 110 1.23 19.91 -25.13
CA TYR A 110 1.08 18.50 -25.42
C TYR A 110 0.73 17.67 -24.17
N LEU A 111 1.38 17.93 -23.03
CA LEU A 111 1.05 17.29 -21.77
C LEU A 111 -0.39 17.54 -21.32
N ILE A 112 -0.87 18.77 -21.45
CA ILE A 112 -2.26 19.12 -21.17
C ILE A 112 -3.20 18.35 -22.08
N GLN A 113 -2.92 18.26 -23.37
CA GLN A 113 -3.73 17.50 -24.32
C GLN A 113 -3.79 16.00 -23.97
N LEU A 114 -2.65 15.41 -23.60
CA LEU A 114 -2.60 14.02 -23.10
C LEU A 114 -3.44 13.86 -21.85
N GLY A 115 -3.35 14.80 -20.91
CA GLY A 115 -4.13 14.78 -19.68
C GLY A 115 -5.64 14.85 -19.94
N LEU A 116 -6.09 15.73 -20.83
CA LEU A 116 -7.50 15.85 -21.22
C LEU A 116 -8.01 14.58 -21.89
N ASN A 117 -7.24 13.97 -22.78
CA ASN A 117 -7.59 12.70 -23.43
C ASN A 117 -7.66 11.54 -22.41
N ALA A 118 -6.71 11.51 -21.47
CA ALA A 118 -6.73 10.53 -20.37
C ALA A 118 -7.95 10.71 -19.47
N LEU A 119 -8.27 11.96 -19.09
CA LEU A 119 -9.46 12.27 -18.30
C LEU A 119 -10.74 11.83 -18.99
N LYS A 120 -10.89 12.13 -20.29
CA LYS A 120 -12.04 11.67 -21.08
C LYS A 120 -12.18 10.14 -21.02
N ARG A 121 -11.08 9.41 -21.17
CA ARG A 121 -11.06 7.94 -21.10
C ARG A 121 -11.47 7.44 -19.70
N VAL A 122 -10.93 8.03 -18.63
CA VAL A 122 -11.27 7.67 -17.25
C VAL A 122 -12.74 7.91 -16.96
N LEU A 123 -13.29 9.06 -17.39
CA LEU A 123 -14.70 9.38 -17.20
C LEU A 123 -15.63 8.44 -18.00
N THR A 124 -15.24 8.08 -19.22
CA THR A 124 -16.03 7.15 -20.05
C THR A 124 -16.03 5.73 -19.47
N ASN A 125 -14.89 5.26 -18.99
CA ASN A 125 -14.72 3.89 -18.51
C ASN A 125 -15.05 3.74 -17.01
N ALA A 126 -15.27 4.85 -16.29
CA ALA A 126 -15.39 4.92 -14.83
C ALA A 126 -14.25 4.19 -14.07
N ALA A 127 -13.07 4.08 -14.69
CA ALA A 127 -11.92 3.36 -14.17
C ALA A 127 -10.60 3.95 -14.71
N PHE A 128 -9.55 3.85 -13.90
CA PHE A 128 -8.19 4.11 -14.37
C PHE A 128 -7.71 2.99 -15.30
N THR A 129 -6.85 3.35 -16.25
CA THR A 129 -6.13 2.35 -17.04
C THR A 129 -5.14 1.63 -16.12
N THR A 130 -5.24 0.32 -16.05
CA THR A 130 -4.30 -0.54 -15.32
C THR A 130 -3.41 -1.27 -16.31
N SER A 131 -2.17 -1.52 -15.93
CA SER A 131 -1.25 -2.39 -16.64
C SER A 131 -0.76 -3.48 -15.71
N SER A 132 -0.31 -4.60 -16.26
CA SER A 132 0.30 -5.69 -15.48
C SER A 132 1.47 -5.20 -14.63
N ARG A 133 2.23 -4.22 -15.14
CA ARG A 133 3.36 -3.61 -14.43
C ARG A 133 2.92 -2.80 -13.20
N VAL A 134 1.89 -1.97 -13.33
CA VAL A 134 1.30 -1.22 -12.20
C VAL A 134 0.73 -2.18 -11.16
N GLN A 135 0.03 -3.23 -11.62
CA GLN A 135 -0.51 -4.24 -10.72
C GLN A 135 0.60 -5.01 -9.99
N GLY A 136 1.64 -5.42 -10.71
CA GLY A 136 2.80 -6.10 -10.10
C GLY A 136 3.47 -5.27 -9.00
N GLN A 137 3.59 -3.96 -9.20
CA GLN A 137 4.14 -3.07 -8.16
C GLN A 137 3.22 -2.93 -6.94
N LEU A 138 1.91 -2.92 -7.14
CA LEU A 138 0.96 -2.94 -6.02
C LEU A 138 1.01 -4.25 -5.24
N ASP A 139 1.14 -5.37 -5.93
CA ASP A 139 1.26 -6.69 -5.31
C ASP A 139 2.57 -6.82 -4.52
N GLU A 140 3.69 -6.34 -5.09
CA GLU A 140 4.97 -6.26 -4.40
C GLU A 140 4.89 -5.36 -3.16
N TYR A 141 4.27 -4.18 -3.29
CA TYR A 141 4.03 -3.30 -2.15
C TYR A 141 3.21 -3.98 -1.05
N GLU A 142 2.15 -4.74 -1.42
CA GLU A 142 1.35 -5.49 -0.45
C GLU A 142 2.19 -6.56 0.26
N GLN A 143 3.00 -7.32 -0.47
CA GLN A 143 3.90 -8.32 0.11
C GLN A 143 4.87 -7.69 1.10
N ASN A 144 5.53 -6.61 0.70
CA ASN A 144 6.50 -5.89 1.53
C ASN A 144 5.87 -5.18 2.74
N ASN A 145 4.57 -4.95 2.72
CA ASN A 145 3.84 -4.23 3.77
C ASN A 145 3.03 -5.16 4.70
N ASN A 146 2.75 -6.39 4.27
CA ASN A 146 1.97 -7.37 5.02
C ASN A 146 2.75 -8.66 5.25
N PRO A 147 3.28 -8.86 6.47
CA PRO A 147 4.11 -10.02 6.79
C PRO A 147 3.39 -11.37 6.66
N ILE A 148 2.05 -11.40 6.65
CA ILE A 148 1.28 -12.64 6.45
C ILE A 148 1.46 -13.18 5.04
N ILE A 149 1.49 -12.31 4.03
CA ILE A 149 1.59 -12.73 2.63
C ILE A 149 2.95 -13.36 2.37
N GLY A 150 4.02 -12.66 2.74
CA GLY A 150 5.37 -13.19 2.60
C GLY A 150 5.58 -14.50 3.37
N PHE A 151 5.03 -14.59 4.58
CA PHE A 151 5.07 -15.80 5.38
C PHE A 151 4.35 -16.99 4.69
N ILE A 152 3.15 -16.77 4.15
CA ILE A 152 2.42 -17.83 3.43
C ILE A 152 3.20 -18.29 2.19
N GLN A 153 3.83 -17.37 1.47
CA GLN A 153 4.64 -17.69 0.30
C GLN A 153 5.89 -18.49 0.67
N GLU A 154 6.55 -18.15 1.79
CA GLU A 154 7.77 -18.84 2.24
C GLU A 154 7.50 -20.27 2.70
N ILE A 155 6.46 -20.50 3.51
CA ILE A 155 6.21 -21.83 4.08
C ILE A 155 5.25 -22.71 3.28
N GLY A 156 4.50 -22.11 2.35
CA GLY A 156 3.45 -22.78 1.59
C GLY A 156 2.23 -23.19 2.41
N LEU A 157 1.17 -23.63 1.74
CA LEU A 157 -0.04 -24.11 2.41
C LEU A 157 0.22 -25.42 3.16
N ASP A 158 1.09 -26.29 2.64
CA ASP A 158 1.47 -27.55 3.27
C ASP A 158 2.12 -27.37 4.65
N GLY A 159 2.81 -26.23 4.84
CA GLY A 159 3.38 -25.87 6.13
C GLY A 159 2.39 -25.29 7.14
N ILE A 160 1.12 -25.10 6.72
CA ILE A 160 0.03 -24.54 7.55
C ILE A 160 -1.06 -25.56 7.81
N ILE A 161 -1.50 -26.30 6.78
CA ILE A 161 -2.62 -27.25 6.86
C ILE A 161 -2.24 -28.41 7.77
N ASN A 162 -3.18 -28.81 8.64
CA ASN A 162 -3.03 -29.84 9.65
C ASN A 162 -1.95 -29.58 10.71
N GLU A 163 -1.34 -28.41 10.72
CA GLU A 163 -0.37 -27.98 11.72
C GLU A 163 -1.05 -27.29 12.91
N ALA A 164 -0.45 -27.43 14.09
CA ALA A 164 -0.92 -26.75 15.30
C ALA A 164 -0.81 -25.22 15.14
N THR A 165 -1.89 -24.50 15.44
CA THR A 165 -1.92 -23.03 15.31
C THR A 165 -0.79 -22.35 16.10
N ASP A 166 -0.36 -22.95 17.22
CA ASP A 166 0.76 -22.47 18.04
C ASP A 166 2.10 -22.63 17.32
N THR A 167 2.30 -23.74 16.63
CA THR A 167 3.51 -24.01 15.87
C THR A 167 3.64 -23.06 14.70
N VAL A 168 2.55 -22.91 13.92
CA VAL A 168 2.54 -21.98 12.77
C VAL A 168 2.75 -20.53 13.24
N TYR A 169 2.11 -20.12 14.34
CA TYR A 169 2.28 -18.78 14.88
C TYR A 169 3.71 -18.51 15.38
N ARG A 170 4.38 -19.51 15.95
CA ARG A 170 5.78 -19.39 16.35
C ARG A 170 6.68 -19.17 15.13
N ARG A 171 6.53 -19.99 14.07
CA ARG A 171 7.27 -19.80 12.80
C ARG A 171 7.01 -18.41 12.20
N TYR A 172 5.76 -17.95 12.25
CA TYR A 172 5.42 -16.59 11.81
C TYR A 172 6.13 -15.49 12.62
N LYS A 173 6.27 -15.66 13.94
CA LYS A 173 7.04 -14.69 14.74
C LYS A 173 8.53 -14.69 14.37
N GLU A 174 9.10 -15.87 14.14
CA GLU A 174 10.48 -16.01 13.69
C GLU A 174 10.68 -15.34 12.32
N TYR A 175 9.77 -15.57 11.38
CA TYR A 175 9.73 -14.88 10.09
C TYR A 175 9.66 -13.34 10.24
N CYS A 176 8.78 -12.85 11.11
CA CYS A 176 8.66 -11.41 11.35
C CYS A 176 9.96 -10.81 11.90
N ILE A 177 10.64 -11.49 12.82
CA ILE A 177 11.92 -11.04 13.39
C ILE A 177 12.98 -11.00 12.29
N SER A 178 13.12 -12.07 11.50
CA SER A 178 14.12 -12.16 10.43
C SER A 178 13.93 -11.12 9.33
N ASN A 179 12.68 -10.71 9.07
CA ASN A 179 12.34 -9.75 8.02
C ASN A 179 12.01 -8.34 8.56
N ASN A 180 12.33 -8.08 9.81
CA ASN A 180 12.15 -6.77 10.46
C ASN A 180 10.67 -6.28 10.43
N PHE A 181 9.72 -7.20 10.64
CA PHE A 181 8.30 -6.90 10.78
C PHE A 181 7.85 -6.95 12.24
N GLN A 182 6.84 -6.18 12.57
CA GLN A 182 6.10 -6.35 13.82
C GLN A 182 5.05 -7.46 13.67
N ALA A 183 5.21 -8.54 14.44
CA ALA A 183 4.25 -9.66 14.41
C ALA A 183 2.86 -9.22 14.86
N LEU A 184 1.83 -9.73 14.20
CA LEU A 184 0.43 -9.58 14.61
C LEU A 184 0.17 -10.38 15.90
N SER A 185 -0.91 -10.04 16.63
CA SER A 185 -1.38 -10.88 17.72
C SER A 185 -1.80 -12.26 17.17
N LYS A 186 -1.73 -13.30 18.00
CA LYS A 186 -2.09 -14.67 17.60
C LYS A 186 -3.54 -14.77 17.07
N ILE A 187 -4.46 -14.01 17.65
CA ILE A 187 -5.86 -13.99 17.22
C ILE A 187 -5.96 -13.40 15.79
N GLU A 188 -5.32 -12.26 15.57
CA GLU A 188 -5.34 -11.59 14.27
C GLU A 188 -4.60 -12.40 13.20
N PHE A 189 -3.46 -13.00 13.55
CA PHE A 189 -2.74 -13.94 12.70
C PHE A 189 -3.64 -15.10 12.24
N SER A 190 -4.26 -15.81 13.18
CA SER A 190 -5.14 -16.95 12.86
C SER A 190 -6.31 -16.53 11.97
N ARG A 191 -6.92 -15.38 12.26
CA ARG A 191 -8.01 -14.84 11.43
C ARG A 191 -7.57 -14.56 10.00
N GLN A 192 -6.39 -13.97 9.81
CA GLN A 192 -5.87 -13.66 8.48
C GLN A 192 -5.43 -14.89 7.71
N ILE A 193 -4.81 -15.87 8.36
CA ILE A 193 -4.49 -17.16 7.75
C ILE A 193 -5.77 -17.83 7.24
N CYS A 194 -6.78 -17.98 8.11
CA CYS A 194 -8.04 -18.59 7.72
C CYS A 194 -8.67 -17.88 6.50
N LYS A 195 -8.76 -16.55 6.56
CA LYS A 195 -9.37 -15.76 5.49
C LYS A 195 -8.62 -15.84 4.16
N ARG A 196 -7.26 -15.82 4.19
CA ARG A 196 -6.45 -15.75 2.96
C ARG A 196 -6.22 -17.12 2.33
N CYS A 197 -6.15 -18.14 3.15
CA CYS A 197 -5.89 -19.52 2.69
C CYS A 197 -7.18 -20.35 2.50
N GLY A 198 -8.36 -19.80 2.80
CA GLY A 198 -9.62 -20.58 2.77
C GLY A 198 -9.65 -21.68 3.83
N LEU A 199 -9.03 -21.45 4.98
CA LEU A 199 -8.92 -22.41 6.05
C LEU A 199 -9.84 -22.07 7.21
N THR A 200 -10.12 -23.07 8.04
CA THR A 200 -10.75 -22.92 9.35
C THR A 200 -9.82 -23.36 10.45
N SER A 201 -10.11 -22.97 11.71
CA SER A 201 -9.35 -23.48 12.85
C SER A 201 -10.23 -24.38 13.70
N GLY A 202 -9.88 -25.65 13.75
CA GLY A 202 -10.59 -26.68 14.50
C GLY A 202 -9.75 -27.29 15.62
N ALA A 203 -10.40 -28.07 16.50
CA ALA A 203 -9.73 -28.78 17.57
C ALA A 203 -9.59 -30.26 17.21
N LYS A 204 -8.36 -30.79 17.20
CA LYS A 204 -8.04 -32.20 16.96
C LYS A 204 -7.21 -32.74 18.12
N TYR A 205 -7.38 -34.02 18.43
CA TYR A 205 -6.53 -34.68 19.42
C TYR A 205 -5.23 -35.14 18.76
N ILE A 206 -4.11 -34.54 19.18
CA ILE A 206 -2.76 -34.91 18.73
C ILE A 206 -2.00 -35.45 19.95
N LYS A 207 -1.53 -36.70 19.89
CA LYS A 207 -0.80 -37.38 20.99
C LYS A 207 -1.52 -37.24 22.34
N GLY A 208 -2.85 -37.42 22.34
CA GLY A 208 -3.68 -37.38 23.55
C GLY A 208 -3.99 -35.98 24.10
N ARG A 209 -3.56 -34.91 23.41
CA ARG A 209 -3.86 -33.53 23.81
C ARG A 209 -4.76 -32.86 22.78
N LYS A 210 -5.80 -32.14 23.27
CA LYS A 210 -6.67 -31.34 22.44
C LYS A 210 -5.88 -30.13 21.91
N THR A 211 -5.61 -30.10 20.61
CA THR A 211 -4.80 -29.09 19.97
C THR A 211 -5.62 -28.39 18.89
N ARG A 212 -5.50 -27.05 18.81
CA ARG A 212 -6.12 -26.29 17.72
C ARG A 212 -5.21 -26.33 16.50
N ILE A 213 -5.77 -26.69 15.33
CA ILE A 213 -5.06 -26.80 14.06
C ILE A 213 -5.75 -25.97 12.98
N PHE A 214 -5.05 -25.69 11.89
CA PHE A 214 -5.65 -25.17 10.66
C PHE A 214 -6.06 -26.33 9.76
N VAL A 215 -7.29 -26.31 9.24
CA VAL A 215 -7.86 -27.34 8.36
C VAL A 215 -8.60 -26.69 7.19
N GLU A 216 -8.76 -27.43 6.12
CA GLU A 216 -9.60 -27.00 5.00
C GLU A 216 -11.07 -26.89 5.41
N GLU A 217 -11.81 -26.04 4.72
CA GLU A 217 -13.24 -25.86 4.98
C GLU A 217 -13.98 -27.16 4.58
N GLY A 218 -14.48 -27.90 5.57
CA GLY A 218 -15.17 -29.20 5.36
C GLY A 218 -14.52 -30.41 6.05
N ASP A 219 -13.30 -30.30 6.59
CA ASP A 219 -12.54 -31.37 7.23
C ASP A 219 -12.66 -31.41 8.78
N LEU A 220 -13.67 -30.74 9.34
CA LEU A 220 -13.96 -30.72 10.79
C LEU A 220 -15.06 -31.66 11.17
#